data_b9f95981618095c180d704f3092d3e4f
#
_entry.id   b9f95981618095c180d704f3092d3e4f
#
_cell.length_a   1.000
_cell.length_b   1.000
_cell.length_c   1.000
_cell.angle_alpha   90.00
_cell.angle_beta   90.00
_cell.angle_gamma   90.00
#
_symmetry.space_group_name_H-M   'P 1'
#
loop_
_entity.id
_entity.type
_entity.pdbx_description
1 polymer ?
#
loop_
_entity_poly.entity_id
_entity_poly.type
_entity_poly.pdbx_seq_one_letter_code
_entity_poly.pdbx_strand_id
1 'polypeptide(L)'
;MVAVSIMVVGAEIALTNLGDLFGWGNIQLGWFAFPFTLIAVIGAINALNMVDGVDGLAGSLSLIALISMGLLAWQGGRALEAWTALLFSVSIIPYLLCNLSVCGRKRRIFLGDGGSMVLGFVIAWLAIALSQPEVGTA
;
A
#
# COMPACT_ATOMS: atom_id res chain seq x y z
N MET A 1 9.15 -7.73 8.43
CA MET A 1 9.17 -9.18 8.15
C MET A 1 7.97 -9.87 8.78
N VAL A 2 7.82 -9.88 10.13
CA VAL A 2 6.71 -10.58 10.80
C VAL A 2 5.32 -10.15 10.31
N ALA A 3 5.04 -8.84 10.18
CA ALA A 3 3.76 -8.35 9.70
C ALA A 3 3.44 -8.82 8.27
N VAL A 4 4.44 -8.85 7.38
CA VAL A 4 4.27 -9.32 6.01
C VAL A 4 4.01 -10.83 5.98
N SER A 5 4.69 -11.60 6.83
CA SER A 5 4.45 -13.04 6.95
C SER A 5 3.05 -13.34 7.48
N ILE A 6 2.58 -12.57 8.47
CA ILE A 6 1.20 -12.70 8.99
C ILE A 6 0.17 -12.35 7.91
N MET A 7 0.42 -11.31 7.10
CA MET A 7 -0.44 -10.93 5.99
C MET A 7 -0.59 -12.07 4.97
N VAL A 8 0.54 -12.65 4.56
CA VAL A 8 0.54 -13.67 3.50
C VAL A 8 0.03 -15.01 4.00
N VAL A 9 0.41 -15.43 5.21
CA VAL A 9 0.05 -16.75 5.76
C VAL A 9 -1.27 -16.70 6.52
N GLY A 10 -1.52 -15.63 7.29
CA GLY A 10 -2.68 -15.55 8.17
C GLY A 10 -3.93 -15.00 7.49
N ALA A 11 -3.78 -14.11 6.52
CA ALA A 11 -4.90 -13.51 5.80
C ALA A 11 -5.08 -14.07 4.37
N GLU A 12 -4.25 -15.05 3.98
CA GLU A 12 -4.24 -15.65 2.63
C GLU A 12 -4.12 -14.62 1.49
N ILE A 13 -3.59 -13.44 1.80
CA ILE A 13 -3.42 -12.35 0.84
C ILE A 13 -2.06 -12.50 0.18
N ALA A 14 -2.02 -13.16 -0.96
CA ALA A 14 -0.82 -13.36 -1.75
C ALA A 14 -1.08 -13.05 -3.23
N LEU A 15 -0.05 -12.61 -3.93
CA LEU A 15 -0.07 -12.48 -5.39
C LEU A 15 -0.05 -13.86 -6.03
N THR A 16 -1.21 -14.45 -6.25
CA THR A 16 -1.36 -15.77 -6.86
C THR A 16 -1.42 -15.69 -8.38
N ASN A 17 -1.96 -14.60 -8.90
CA ASN A 17 -2.14 -14.38 -10.33
C ASN A 17 -1.65 -12.96 -10.69
N LEU A 18 -0.78 -12.86 -11.67
CA LEU A 18 -0.26 -11.59 -12.20
C LEU A 18 -1.11 -11.05 -13.37
N GLY A 19 -2.20 -11.73 -13.72
CA GLY A 19 -3.00 -11.37 -14.90
C GLY A 19 -2.28 -11.71 -16.21
N ASP A 20 -2.82 -11.18 -17.30
CA ASP A 20 -2.25 -11.33 -18.64
C ASP A 20 -1.37 -10.12 -18.98
N LEU A 21 -0.10 -10.14 -18.51
CA LEU A 21 0.84 -9.03 -18.72
C LEU A 21 1.40 -8.97 -20.15
N PHE A 22 1.40 -10.09 -20.87
CA PHE A 22 2.06 -10.22 -22.18
C PHE A 22 1.13 -10.66 -23.30
N GLY A 23 -0.18 -10.83 -23.05
CA GLY A 23 -1.12 -11.35 -24.04
C GLY A 23 -1.04 -12.86 -24.24
N TRP A 24 -0.34 -13.59 -23.36
CA TRP A 24 -0.15 -15.04 -23.44
C TRP A 24 -1.02 -15.83 -22.44
N GLY A 25 -1.92 -15.13 -21.75
CA GLY A 25 -2.81 -15.69 -20.74
C GLY A 25 -2.36 -15.41 -19.31
N ASN A 26 -3.20 -15.80 -18.35
CA ASN A 26 -2.98 -15.54 -16.94
C ASN A 26 -1.74 -16.26 -16.39
N ILE A 27 -0.81 -15.51 -15.84
CA ILE A 27 0.40 -16.03 -15.21
C ILE A 27 0.08 -16.39 -13.76
N GLN A 28 -0.05 -17.70 -13.48
CA GLN A 28 -0.24 -18.21 -12.13
C GLN A 28 1.11 -18.49 -11.47
N LEU A 29 1.37 -17.89 -10.31
CA LEU A 29 2.64 -18.01 -9.60
C LEU A 29 2.79 -19.33 -8.83
N GLY A 30 1.69 -20.02 -8.51
CA GLY A 30 1.72 -21.27 -7.76
C GLY A 30 2.59 -21.19 -6.50
N TRP A 31 3.61 -22.03 -6.38
CA TRP A 31 4.53 -22.06 -5.23
C TRP A 31 5.39 -20.81 -5.07
N PHE A 32 5.60 -20.06 -6.17
CA PHE A 32 6.33 -18.79 -6.15
C PHE A 32 5.50 -17.61 -5.60
N ALA A 33 4.19 -17.77 -5.40
CA ALA A 33 3.33 -16.72 -4.90
C ALA A 33 3.82 -16.15 -3.56
N PHE A 34 4.17 -17.02 -2.61
CA PHE A 34 4.66 -16.59 -1.30
C PHE A 34 5.97 -15.80 -1.35
N PRO A 35 7.09 -16.34 -1.88
CA PRO A 35 8.34 -15.60 -1.93
C PRO A 35 8.25 -14.35 -2.80
N PHE A 36 7.49 -14.37 -3.88
CA PHE A 36 7.28 -13.22 -4.74
C PHE A 36 6.54 -12.10 -4.01
N THR A 37 5.44 -12.41 -3.32
CA THR A 37 4.69 -11.45 -2.52
C THR A 37 5.55 -10.83 -1.42
N LEU A 38 6.35 -11.66 -0.74
CA LEU A 38 7.25 -11.19 0.31
C LEU A 38 8.25 -10.16 -0.22
N ILE A 39 8.89 -10.46 -1.35
CA ILE A 39 9.85 -9.56 -2.00
C ILE A 39 9.16 -8.27 -2.47
N ALA A 40 7.99 -8.38 -3.08
CA ALA A 40 7.24 -7.23 -3.57
C ALA A 40 6.84 -6.27 -2.44
N VAL A 41 6.31 -6.79 -1.33
CA VAL A 41 5.89 -5.99 -0.18
C VAL A 41 7.10 -5.35 0.51
N ILE A 42 8.19 -6.10 0.73
CA ILE A 42 9.41 -5.56 1.33
C ILE A 42 10.02 -4.50 0.41
N GLY A 43 10.02 -4.74 -0.89
CA GLY A 43 10.48 -3.77 -1.89
C GLY A 43 9.68 -2.47 -1.85
N ALA A 44 8.36 -2.55 -1.78
CA ALA A 44 7.48 -1.38 -1.67
C ALA A 44 7.71 -0.59 -0.37
N ILE A 45 7.85 -1.28 0.76
CA ILE A 45 8.16 -0.67 2.06
C ILE A 45 9.49 0.08 2.00
N ASN A 46 10.54 -0.57 1.48
CA ASN A 46 11.87 0.04 1.37
C ASN A 46 11.87 1.22 0.38
N ALA A 47 11.18 1.08 -0.75
CA ALA A 47 11.09 2.15 -1.74
C ALA A 47 10.46 3.41 -1.13
N LEU A 48 9.35 3.28 -0.40
CA LEU A 48 8.70 4.41 0.24
C LEU A 48 9.56 5.01 1.36
N ASN A 49 10.26 4.18 2.12
CA ASN A 49 11.19 4.63 3.16
C ASN A 49 12.36 5.43 2.56
N MET A 50 12.91 5.00 1.42
CA MET A 50 13.96 5.75 0.72
C MET A 50 13.49 7.09 0.15
N VAL A 51 12.23 7.19 -0.25
CA VAL A 51 11.62 8.42 -0.79
C VAL A 51 11.31 9.45 0.30
N ASP A 52 11.20 9.02 1.57
CA ASP A 52 10.90 9.91 2.71
C ASP A 52 12.03 10.91 3.03
N GLY A 53 13.15 10.86 2.33
CA GLY A 53 14.24 11.84 2.45
C GLY A 53 13.94 13.23 1.87
N VAL A 54 12.82 13.40 1.14
CA VAL A 54 12.42 14.68 0.54
C VAL A 54 11.11 15.16 1.14
N ASP A 55 11.08 16.43 1.59
CA ASP A 55 9.92 17.04 2.24
C ASP A 55 8.63 16.86 1.41
N GLY A 56 7.62 16.23 1.99
CA GLY A 56 6.31 16.01 1.42
C GLY A 56 6.23 14.95 0.32
N LEU A 57 7.35 14.46 -0.22
CA LEU A 57 7.32 13.56 -1.38
C LEU A 57 6.67 12.21 -1.03
N ALA A 58 7.16 11.53 0.01
CA ALA A 58 6.60 10.25 0.44
C ALA A 58 5.12 10.36 0.82
N GLY A 59 4.77 11.39 1.58
CA GLY A 59 3.39 11.64 1.98
C GLY A 59 2.46 11.96 0.82
N SER A 60 2.91 12.78 -0.14
CA SER A 60 2.09 13.13 -1.33
C SER A 60 1.87 11.93 -2.24
N LEU A 61 2.91 11.14 -2.50
CA LEU A 61 2.79 9.91 -3.28
C LEU A 61 1.86 8.91 -2.61
N SER A 62 2.02 8.74 -1.28
CA SER A 62 1.13 7.86 -0.50
C SER A 62 -0.32 8.33 -0.53
N LEU A 63 -0.56 9.63 -0.42
CA LEU A 63 -1.92 10.18 -0.46
C LEU A 63 -2.58 9.93 -1.82
N ILE A 64 -1.87 10.18 -2.92
CA ILE A 64 -2.37 9.93 -4.27
C ILE A 64 -2.66 8.44 -4.47
N ALA A 65 -1.75 7.56 -4.07
CA ALA A 65 -1.92 6.11 -4.16
C ALA A 65 -3.15 5.64 -3.37
N LEU A 66 -3.28 6.07 -2.11
CA LEU A 66 -4.39 5.69 -1.24
C LEU A 66 -5.74 6.19 -1.76
N ILE A 67 -5.82 7.45 -2.22
CA ILE A 67 -7.05 7.98 -2.81
C ILE A 67 -7.43 7.18 -4.06
N SER A 68 -6.48 6.92 -4.95
CA SER A 68 -6.73 6.15 -6.18
C SER A 68 -7.21 4.74 -5.88
N MET A 69 -6.54 4.03 -4.96
CA MET A 69 -6.93 2.69 -4.53
C MET A 69 -8.28 2.68 -3.81
N GLY A 70 -8.55 3.69 -2.97
CA GLY A 70 -9.83 3.84 -2.29
C GLY A 70 -10.99 4.03 -3.26
N LEU A 71 -10.80 4.82 -4.33
CA LEU A 71 -11.80 5.00 -5.38
C LEU A 71 -12.04 3.71 -6.17
N LEU A 72 -10.98 2.98 -6.52
CA LEU A 72 -11.09 1.68 -7.18
C LEU A 72 -11.82 0.65 -6.30
N ALA A 73 -11.47 0.59 -5.02
CA ALA A 73 -12.12 -0.27 -4.04
C ALA A 73 -13.61 0.05 -3.92
N TRP A 74 -13.95 1.34 -3.84
CA TRP A 74 -15.35 1.79 -3.76
C TRP A 74 -16.15 1.39 -5.00
N GLN A 75 -15.60 1.59 -6.20
CA GLN A 75 -16.23 1.17 -7.46
C GLN A 75 -16.40 -0.35 -7.56
N GLY A 76 -15.45 -1.10 -7.00
CA GLY A 76 -15.49 -2.56 -6.95
C GLY A 76 -16.37 -3.14 -5.84
N GLY A 77 -17.05 -2.30 -5.03
CA GLY A 77 -17.88 -2.77 -3.90
C GLY A 77 -17.08 -3.26 -2.69
N ARG A 78 -15.77 -3.06 -2.67
CA ARG A 78 -14.83 -3.53 -1.63
C ARG A 78 -14.76 -2.53 -0.47
N ALA A 79 -15.77 -2.58 0.39
CA ALA A 79 -15.95 -1.58 1.44
C ALA A 79 -14.80 -1.53 2.45
N LEU A 80 -14.24 -2.67 2.85
CA LEU A 80 -13.15 -2.73 3.82
C LEU A 80 -11.90 -2.00 3.31
N GLU A 81 -11.49 -2.29 2.08
CA GLU A 81 -10.34 -1.68 1.42
C GLU A 81 -10.57 -0.18 1.19
N ALA A 82 -11.78 0.20 0.78
CA ALA A 82 -12.15 1.60 0.59
C ALA A 82 -12.07 2.40 1.89
N TRP A 83 -12.64 1.88 2.98
CA TRP A 83 -12.56 2.53 4.30
C TRP A 83 -11.13 2.59 4.82
N THR A 84 -10.34 1.53 4.64
CA THR A 84 -8.93 1.51 5.03
C THR A 84 -8.14 2.59 4.28
N ALA A 85 -8.30 2.68 2.97
CA ALA A 85 -7.65 3.70 2.15
C ALA A 85 -8.06 5.12 2.58
N LEU A 86 -9.33 5.33 2.87
CA LEU A 86 -9.85 6.62 3.35
C LEU A 86 -9.25 7.02 4.69
N LEU A 87 -9.23 6.11 5.67
CA LEU A 87 -8.68 6.36 7.01
C LEU A 87 -7.20 6.77 6.94
N PHE A 88 -6.40 6.04 6.17
CA PHE A 88 -4.98 6.40 5.99
C PHE A 88 -4.81 7.70 5.20
N SER A 89 -5.63 7.97 4.17
CA SER A 89 -5.61 9.23 3.43
C SER A 89 -5.87 10.42 4.34
N VAL A 90 -6.91 10.35 5.18
CA VAL A 90 -7.25 11.42 6.13
C VAL A 90 -6.14 11.61 7.17
N SER A 91 -5.50 10.52 7.62
CA SER A 91 -4.42 10.58 8.61
C SER A 91 -3.15 11.25 8.07
N ILE A 92 -2.87 11.14 6.76
CA ILE A 92 -1.69 11.75 6.13
C ILE A 92 -1.85 13.28 5.96
N ILE A 93 -3.07 13.80 5.82
CA ILE A 93 -3.30 15.23 5.56
C ILE A 93 -2.67 16.14 6.63
N PRO A 94 -2.91 15.96 7.94
CA PRO A 94 -2.29 16.80 8.97
C PRO A 94 -0.76 16.70 8.95
N TYR A 95 -0.21 15.52 8.72
CA TYR A 95 1.21 15.32 8.56
C TYR A 95 1.76 16.16 7.39
N LEU A 96 1.15 16.07 6.20
CA LEU A 96 1.57 16.82 5.02
C LEU A 96 1.52 18.33 5.23
N LEU A 97 0.47 18.84 5.86
CA LEU A 97 0.34 20.27 6.18
C LEU A 97 1.48 20.75 7.06
N CYS A 98 1.90 19.97 8.04
CA CYS A 98 3.02 20.31 8.91
C CYS A 98 4.37 20.11 8.22
N ASN A 99 4.56 19.02 7.48
CA ASN A 99 5.80 18.71 6.77
C ASN A 99 6.12 19.74 5.68
N LEU A 100 5.13 20.13 4.88
CA LEU A 100 5.24 21.17 3.85
C LEU A 100 5.30 22.61 4.41
N SER A 101 5.43 22.74 5.73
CA SER A 101 5.54 24.03 6.41
C SER A 101 4.33 24.97 6.27
N VAL A 102 3.16 24.46 5.85
CA VAL A 102 1.91 25.24 5.81
C VAL A 102 1.54 25.70 7.24
N CYS A 103 1.79 24.86 8.25
CA CYS A 103 1.59 25.19 9.66
C CYS A 103 2.72 26.04 10.28
N GLY A 104 3.66 26.54 9.46
CA GLY A 104 4.81 27.35 9.86
C GLY A 104 6.10 26.53 10.03
N ARG A 105 7.24 27.15 9.64
CA ARG A 105 8.57 26.49 9.63
C ARG A 105 9.01 25.86 10.95
N LYS A 106 8.55 26.38 12.08
CA LYS A 106 8.89 25.86 13.42
C LYS A 106 8.15 24.57 13.80
N ARG A 107 7.14 24.15 13.02
CA ARG A 107 6.30 22.99 13.31
C ARG A 107 6.47 21.86 12.28
N ARG A 108 7.63 21.79 11.64
CA ARG A 108 7.92 20.70 10.69
C ARG A 108 7.94 19.36 11.42
N ILE A 109 7.20 18.42 10.88
CA ILE A 109 7.13 17.04 11.35
C ILE A 109 7.65 16.15 10.24
N PHE A 110 8.51 15.20 10.59
CA PHE A 110 8.98 14.16 9.68
C PHE A 110 8.15 12.89 9.88
N LEU A 111 7.92 12.15 8.80
CA LEU A 111 7.20 10.88 8.84
C LEU A 111 8.00 9.83 9.62
N GLY A 112 9.31 9.83 9.40
CA GLY A 112 10.26 8.89 10.01
C GLY A 112 10.11 7.47 9.49
N ASP A 113 11.07 6.62 9.81
CA ASP A 113 11.12 5.25 9.30
C ASP A 113 9.86 4.44 9.66
N GLY A 114 9.33 4.61 10.87
CA GLY A 114 8.12 3.91 11.29
C GLY A 114 6.89 4.30 10.45
N GLY A 115 6.71 5.59 10.17
CA GLY A 115 5.59 6.09 9.39
C GLY A 115 5.66 5.67 7.92
N SER A 116 6.83 5.83 7.30
CA SER A 116 7.05 5.44 5.90
C SER A 116 6.90 3.93 5.70
N MET A 117 7.40 3.10 6.64
CA MET A 117 7.24 1.65 6.59
C MET A 117 5.77 1.22 6.73
N VAL A 118 5.01 1.83 7.64
CA VAL A 118 3.57 1.55 7.78
C VAL A 118 2.81 1.91 6.52
N LEU A 119 3.06 3.09 5.96
CA LEU A 119 2.41 3.51 4.72
C LEU A 119 2.79 2.60 3.54
N GLY A 120 4.06 2.23 3.41
CA GLY A 120 4.52 1.30 2.39
C GLY A 120 3.84 -0.07 2.51
N PHE A 121 3.68 -0.57 3.74
CA PHE A 121 2.96 -1.81 3.99
C PHE A 121 1.48 -1.72 3.61
N VAL A 122 0.78 -0.66 4.03
CA VAL A 122 -0.66 -0.48 3.74
C VAL A 122 -0.92 -0.33 2.25
N ILE A 123 -0.09 0.45 1.54
CA ILE A 123 -0.19 0.62 0.09
C ILE A 123 0.05 -0.72 -0.62
N ALA A 124 1.08 -1.46 -0.24
CA ALA A 124 1.36 -2.78 -0.82
C ALA A 124 0.22 -3.77 -0.54
N TRP A 125 -0.30 -3.79 0.69
CA TRP A 125 -1.44 -4.62 1.06
C TRP A 125 -2.69 -4.30 0.22
N LEU A 126 -3.05 -3.02 0.12
CA LEU A 126 -4.19 -2.59 -0.71
C LEU A 126 -4.00 -2.94 -2.18
N ALA A 127 -2.79 -2.74 -2.74
CA ALA A 127 -2.48 -3.08 -4.12
C ALA A 127 -2.68 -4.58 -4.39
N ILE A 128 -2.20 -5.43 -3.49
CA ILE A 128 -2.36 -6.89 -3.60
C ILE A 128 -3.83 -7.27 -3.41
N ALA A 129 -4.48 -6.77 -2.37
CA ALA A 129 -5.87 -7.05 -2.11
C ALA A 129 -6.73 -6.69 -3.33
N LEU A 130 -6.56 -5.52 -3.94
CA LEU A 130 -7.34 -5.07 -5.09
C LEU A 130 -7.00 -5.80 -6.39
N SER A 131 -5.79 -6.34 -6.53
CA SER A 131 -5.36 -7.06 -7.74
C SER A 131 -5.83 -8.50 -7.79
N GLN A 132 -6.21 -9.08 -6.66
CA GLN A 132 -6.65 -10.48 -6.60
C GLN A 132 -8.19 -10.56 -6.58
N PRO A 133 -8.79 -11.60 -7.21
CA PRO A 133 -10.22 -11.87 -7.06
C PRO A 133 -10.54 -12.09 -5.57
N GLU A 134 -11.74 -11.71 -5.15
CA GLU A 134 -12.15 -11.88 -3.75
C GLU A 134 -12.06 -13.34 -3.32
N VAL A 135 -11.28 -13.58 -2.27
CA VAL A 135 -11.27 -14.87 -1.57
C VAL A 135 -12.55 -14.92 -0.75
N GLY A 136 -13.58 -15.58 -1.26
CA GLY A 136 -14.77 -15.85 -0.44
C GLY A 136 -16.15 -15.55 -1.01
N THR A 137 -16.30 -15.34 -2.31
CA THR A 137 -17.62 -15.35 -2.98
C THR A 137 -17.83 -16.63 -3.77
N ALA A 138 -17.86 -17.75 -3.08
CA ALA A 138 -18.36 -19.00 -3.60
C ALA A 138 -19.44 -19.54 -2.65
#